data_5045a38a86064d53cda6e90766643ea9
#
_entry.id   5045a38a86064d53cda6e90766643ea9
#
_cell.length_a   1.000
_cell.length_b   1.000
_cell.length_c   1.000
_cell.angle_alpha   90.00
_cell.angle_beta   90.00
_cell.angle_gamma   90.00
#
_symmetry.space_group_name_H-M   'P 1'
#
loop_
_entity.id
_entity.type
_entity.pdbx_description
1 polymer ?
#
loop_
_entity_poly.entity_id
_entity_poly.type
_entity_poly.pdbx_seq_one_letter_code
_entity_poly.pdbx_strand_id
1 'polypeptide(L)'
;MPVQMNQDIKPAPSNISANKPVKKRVFSGIQPTGNLHLGNYLGALRNWAQTQAEYDNIFCIVDLHALTMPISPQELRQATRSLAALYLACGLDTRYCNLFIQSHVHEHPEMSWILSCYTPMGWLNRMTQFKSKAGENTDAVSTGLYCYPVLMACDILLYQTNLVPVGEDQRQHIEFTRDLAQRFNSIYGQPVFTIPEAQIREVGARIMALDDPTSKMSKSDPNDHSRINLLDDPKTIKKKIARATTDSLRLVAFDPERPGITNLLTIYQLLTGQSEQEIEAEFEGKGYGDFKAALTERLVATLEPIQQRYNELMNDTPTLEAILKQGADEVRPMAAATLQHVKDVVGLG
;
A
#
# COMPACT_ATOMS: atom_id res chain seq x y z
N MET A 1 59.50 9.75 55.60
CA MET A 1 59.53 9.51 54.13
C MET A 1 58.18 8.97 53.72
N PRO A 2 57.38 9.72 53.04
CA PRO A 2 56.05 9.19 52.52
C PRO A 2 56.25 8.55 51.15
N VAL A 3 55.61 7.40 50.98
CA VAL A 3 55.56 6.58 49.78
C VAL A 3 54.58 7.21 48.82
N GLN A 4 54.99 7.55 47.59
CA GLN A 4 54.15 7.96 46.48
C GLN A 4 53.49 6.72 45.90
N MET A 5 52.17 6.70 45.91
CA MET A 5 51.33 5.80 45.06
C MET A 5 50.95 6.48 43.76
N ASN A 6 51.56 6.01 42.68
CA ASN A 6 51.17 6.35 41.31
C ASN A 6 49.98 5.48 40.95
N GLN A 7 48.81 6.08 40.71
CA GLN A 7 47.67 5.39 40.13
C GLN A 7 47.47 5.90 38.69
N ASP A 8 47.98 5.13 37.75
CA ASP A 8 47.66 5.26 36.34
C ASP A 8 46.19 4.80 36.10
N ILE A 9 45.28 5.75 36.06
CA ILE A 9 43.90 5.50 35.63
C ILE A 9 43.90 5.56 34.12
N LYS A 10 43.80 4.39 33.44
CA LYS A 10 43.49 4.30 32.02
C LYS A 10 42.07 4.82 31.78
N PRO A 11 41.83 5.71 30.82
CA PRO A 11 40.49 6.11 30.46
C PRO A 11 39.73 4.91 29.84
N ALA A 12 38.47 4.72 30.26
CA ALA A 12 37.57 3.73 29.71
C ALA A 12 37.31 3.98 28.23
N PRO A 13 37.17 2.94 27.40
CA PRO A 13 36.84 3.11 25.98
C PRO A 13 35.48 3.78 25.86
N SER A 14 35.46 4.94 25.22
CA SER A 14 34.25 5.63 24.84
C SER A 14 33.55 4.82 23.73
N ASN A 15 32.60 3.98 24.10
CA ASN A 15 31.64 3.42 23.17
C ASN A 15 30.66 4.54 22.70
N ILE A 16 31.11 5.34 21.76
CA ILE A 16 30.21 6.16 20.94
C ILE A 16 29.63 5.20 19.91
N SER A 17 28.58 4.49 20.32
CA SER A 17 27.65 3.88 19.39
C SER A 17 27.06 5.02 18.57
N ALA A 18 27.50 5.17 17.31
CA ALA A 18 26.93 6.13 16.38
C ALA A 18 25.42 5.87 16.35
N ASN A 19 24.62 6.81 16.87
CA ASN A 19 23.16 6.78 16.82
C ASN A 19 22.78 6.78 15.33
N LYS A 20 22.49 5.60 14.77
CA LYS A 20 21.82 5.54 13.47
C LYS A 20 20.51 6.29 13.63
N PRO A 21 20.17 7.22 12.76
CA PRO A 21 18.89 7.93 12.83
C PRO A 21 17.76 6.89 12.87
N VAL A 22 16.86 7.02 13.84
CA VAL A 22 15.69 6.16 13.96
C VAL A 22 14.84 6.37 12.71
N LYS A 23 14.66 5.31 11.92
CA LYS A 23 13.84 5.38 10.71
C LYS A 23 12.40 5.66 11.07
N LYS A 24 11.74 6.51 10.26
CA LYS A 24 10.29 6.71 10.40
C LYS A 24 9.57 5.42 10.06
N ARG A 25 8.58 5.05 10.88
CA ARG A 25 7.73 3.90 10.63
C ARG A 25 6.64 4.23 9.65
N VAL A 26 6.50 3.39 8.64
CA VAL A 26 5.50 3.47 7.58
C VAL A 26 4.56 2.28 7.69
N PHE A 27 3.25 2.52 7.71
CA PHE A 27 2.24 1.47 7.66
C PHE A 27 1.44 1.56 6.37
N SER A 28 1.27 0.44 5.69
CA SER A 28 0.42 0.33 4.51
C SER A 28 -0.49 -0.89 4.62
N GLY A 29 -1.80 -0.64 4.72
CA GLY A 29 -2.84 -1.67 4.72
C GLY A 29 -3.43 -1.85 3.33
N ILE A 30 -3.56 -3.09 2.86
CA ILE A 30 -4.09 -3.39 1.54
C ILE A 30 -5.10 -4.51 1.60
N GLN A 31 -6.31 -4.21 1.12
CA GLN A 31 -7.38 -5.20 1.02
C GLN A 31 -7.07 -6.25 -0.05
N PRO A 32 -7.24 -7.56 0.28
CA PRO A 32 -7.09 -8.65 -0.68
C PRO A 32 -8.35 -8.76 -1.58
N THR A 33 -8.68 -7.69 -2.29
CA THR A 33 -9.82 -7.61 -3.19
C THR A 33 -9.40 -7.05 -4.54
N GLY A 34 -9.89 -7.68 -5.61
CA GLY A 34 -9.58 -7.27 -6.99
C GLY A 34 -8.12 -7.50 -7.38
N ASN A 35 -7.87 -7.45 -8.69
CA ASN A 35 -6.53 -7.65 -9.25
C ASN A 35 -5.70 -6.39 -9.15
N LEU A 36 -4.41 -6.53 -8.81
CA LEU A 36 -3.45 -5.43 -8.96
C LEU A 36 -3.22 -5.15 -10.43
N HIS A 37 -3.26 -3.88 -10.78
CA HIS A 37 -3.07 -3.41 -12.16
C HIS A 37 -1.81 -2.53 -12.28
N LEU A 38 -1.43 -2.24 -13.51
CA LEU A 38 -0.24 -1.47 -13.85
C LEU A 38 -0.16 -0.13 -13.11
N GLY A 39 -1.30 0.56 -12.94
CA GLY A 39 -1.37 1.80 -12.18
C GLY A 39 -1.01 1.64 -10.70
N ASN A 40 -1.31 0.49 -10.07
CA ASN A 40 -0.86 0.19 -8.71
C ASN A 40 0.66 -0.06 -8.66
N TYR A 41 1.18 -0.80 -9.64
CA TYR A 41 2.59 -1.12 -9.72
C TYR A 41 3.45 0.12 -9.97
N LEU A 42 3.20 0.84 -11.05
CA LEU A 42 3.99 2.03 -11.42
C LEU A 42 3.76 3.21 -10.47
N GLY A 43 2.54 3.36 -9.95
CA GLY A 43 2.18 4.47 -9.07
C GLY A 43 2.65 4.29 -7.61
N ALA A 44 2.82 3.06 -7.13
CA ALA A 44 3.13 2.82 -5.71
C ALA A 44 4.15 1.70 -5.48
N LEU A 45 3.86 0.46 -5.89
CA LEU A 45 4.63 -0.72 -5.46
C LEU A 45 6.10 -0.66 -5.87
N ARG A 46 6.39 -0.24 -7.11
CA ARG A 46 7.76 -0.10 -7.61
C ARG A 46 8.58 0.90 -6.78
N ASN A 47 7.98 2.02 -6.44
CA ASN A 47 8.63 3.02 -5.58
C ASN A 47 8.87 2.49 -4.16
N TRP A 48 7.89 1.75 -3.58
CA TRP A 48 8.09 1.15 -2.27
C TRP A 48 9.25 0.16 -2.26
N ALA A 49 9.32 -0.71 -3.27
CA ALA A 49 10.42 -1.65 -3.41
C ALA A 49 11.79 -0.95 -3.54
N GLN A 50 11.86 0.20 -4.22
CA GLN A 50 13.10 0.95 -4.41
C GLN A 50 13.54 1.71 -3.14
N THR A 51 12.60 2.23 -2.34
CA THR A 51 12.89 3.06 -1.17
C THR A 51 12.71 2.34 0.17
N GLN A 52 12.40 1.03 0.14
CA GLN A 52 12.09 0.28 1.36
C GLN A 52 13.22 0.28 2.41
N ALA A 53 14.47 0.40 2.00
CA ALA A 53 15.60 0.48 2.92
C ALA A 53 15.67 1.79 3.73
N GLU A 54 14.92 2.82 3.36
CA GLU A 54 14.93 4.14 4.00
C GLU A 54 14.02 4.23 5.23
N TYR A 55 13.02 3.34 5.31
CA TYR A 55 11.96 3.36 6.32
C TYR A 55 11.91 2.06 7.15
N ASP A 56 11.21 2.11 8.27
CA ASP A 56 10.73 0.94 9.01
C ASP A 56 9.33 0.59 8.48
N ASN A 57 9.26 -0.34 7.52
CA ASN A 57 8.05 -0.59 6.74
C ASN A 57 7.24 -1.76 7.29
N ILE A 58 5.93 -1.53 7.44
CA ILE A 58 4.93 -2.52 7.81
C ILE A 58 3.87 -2.59 6.72
N PHE A 59 3.79 -3.73 6.04
CA PHE A 59 2.75 -4.03 5.04
C PHE A 59 1.77 -5.06 5.59
N CYS A 60 0.53 -4.67 5.71
CA CYS A 60 -0.54 -5.49 6.27
C CYS A 60 -1.56 -5.85 5.18
N ILE A 61 -1.79 -7.14 4.96
CA ILE A 61 -2.90 -7.62 4.14
C ILE A 61 -4.14 -7.64 5.03
N VAL A 62 -5.03 -6.66 4.82
CA VAL A 62 -6.15 -6.38 5.73
C VAL A 62 -7.37 -7.24 5.36
N ASP A 63 -7.29 -8.52 5.67
CA ASP A 63 -8.32 -9.52 5.39
C ASP A 63 -9.58 -9.33 6.23
N LEU A 64 -9.48 -8.80 7.45
CA LEU A 64 -10.66 -8.44 8.25
C LEU A 64 -11.48 -7.33 7.60
N HIS A 65 -10.83 -6.35 6.94
CA HIS A 65 -11.55 -5.33 6.18
C HIS A 65 -12.26 -5.92 4.96
N ALA A 66 -11.76 -7.00 4.37
CA ALA A 66 -12.42 -7.65 3.25
C ALA A 66 -13.78 -8.24 3.63
N LEU A 67 -13.96 -8.65 4.90
CA LEU A 67 -15.22 -9.18 5.42
C LEU A 67 -16.36 -8.14 5.49
N THR A 68 -16.07 -6.86 5.31
CA THR A 68 -17.10 -5.80 5.25
C THR A 68 -18.02 -5.92 4.04
N MET A 69 -17.58 -6.67 3.04
CA MET A 69 -18.35 -7.00 1.83
C MET A 69 -18.48 -8.53 1.71
N PRO A 70 -19.57 -9.02 1.09
CA PRO A 70 -19.73 -10.45 0.85
C PRO A 70 -18.57 -11.02 0.03
N ILE A 71 -17.89 -12.02 0.59
CA ILE A 71 -16.79 -12.75 -0.07
C ILE A 71 -16.82 -14.22 0.37
N SER A 72 -16.60 -15.14 -0.55
CA SER A 72 -16.54 -16.56 -0.19
C SER A 72 -15.23 -16.88 0.56
N PRO A 73 -15.23 -17.90 1.47
CA PRO A 73 -14.02 -18.30 2.18
C PRO A 73 -12.87 -18.73 1.26
N GLN A 74 -13.16 -19.33 0.12
CA GLN A 74 -12.17 -19.72 -0.87
C GLN A 74 -11.55 -18.50 -1.55
N GLU A 75 -12.39 -17.57 -1.99
CA GLU A 75 -11.93 -16.33 -2.63
C GLU A 75 -11.08 -15.50 -1.69
N LEU A 76 -11.49 -15.33 -0.42
CA LEU A 76 -10.70 -14.58 0.55
C LEU A 76 -9.31 -15.19 0.76
N ARG A 77 -9.24 -16.50 0.97
CA ARG A 77 -7.95 -17.20 1.15
C ARG A 77 -7.05 -17.09 -0.08
N GLN A 78 -7.62 -17.29 -1.27
CA GLN A 78 -6.87 -17.20 -2.51
C GLN A 78 -6.40 -15.76 -2.79
N ALA A 79 -7.28 -14.78 -2.61
CA ALA A 79 -6.95 -13.38 -2.81
C ALA A 79 -5.86 -12.88 -1.83
N THR A 80 -5.92 -13.33 -0.56
CA THR A 80 -4.91 -13.00 0.46
C THR A 80 -3.53 -13.55 0.08
N ARG A 81 -3.44 -14.82 -0.31
CA ARG A 81 -2.19 -15.44 -0.78
C ARG A 81 -1.68 -14.79 -2.06
N SER A 82 -2.56 -14.59 -3.03
CA SER A 82 -2.22 -13.95 -4.30
C SER A 82 -1.67 -12.54 -4.10
N LEU A 83 -2.27 -11.75 -3.22
CA LEU A 83 -1.79 -10.40 -2.93
C LEU A 83 -0.41 -10.41 -2.25
N ALA A 84 -0.17 -11.33 -1.30
CA ALA A 84 1.12 -11.49 -0.67
C ALA A 84 2.21 -11.87 -1.69
N ALA A 85 1.92 -12.87 -2.54
CA ALA A 85 2.84 -13.31 -3.58
C ALA A 85 3.14 -12.19 -4.59
N LEU A 86 2.14 -11.39 -4.99
CA LEU A 86 2.33 -10.24 -5.87
C LEU A 86 3.23 -9.17 -5.24
N TYR A 87 3.08 -8.89 -3.96
CA TYR A 87 3.92 -7.90 -3.27
C TYR A 87 5.38 -8.32 -3.27
N LEU A 88 5.66 -9.57 -2.91
CA LEU A 88 7.01 -10.13 -2.95
C LEU A 88 7.55 -10.18 -4.38
N ALA A 89 6.71 -10.55 -5.35
CA ALA A 89 7.08 -10.58 -6.77
C ALA A 89 7.38 -9.20 -7.35
N CYS A 90 6.70 -8.16 -6.86
CA CYS A 90 6.95 -6.77 -7.24
C CYS A 90 8.20 -6.16 -6.57
N GLY A 91 8.95 -6.94 -5.76
CA GLY A 91 10.23 -6.56 -5.20
C GLY A 91 10.22 -6.12 -3.74
N LEU A 92 9.11 -6.33 -3.00
CA LEU A 92 9.17 -6.19 -1.55
C LEU A 92 10.06 -7.29 -0.96
N ASP A 93 11.01 -6.88 -0.12
CA ASP A 93 12.00 -7.74 0.50
C ASP A 93 11.83 -7.73 2.02
N THR A 94 11.56 -8.89 2.57
CA THR A 94 11.32 -9.07 4.02
C THR A 94 12.53 -8.73 4.91
N ARG A 95 13.69 -8.50 4.32
CA ARG A 95 14.84 -7.92 5.04
C ARG A 95 14.66 -6.44 5.40
N TYR A 96 13.75 -5.74 4.71
CA TYR A 96 13.50 -4.30 4.86
C TYR A 96 12.07 -3.97 5.24
N CYS A 97 11.18 -4.98 5.29
CA CYS A 97 9.79 -4.76 5.64
C CYS A 97 9.18 -5.99 6.31
N ASN A 98 8.18 -5.77 7.14
CA ASN A 98 7.31 -6.82 7.65
C ASN A 98 6.09 -6.93 6.74
N LEU A 99 5.83 -8.12 6.20
CA LEU A 99 4.63 -8.43 5.44
C LEU A 99 3.83 -9.52 6.17
N PHE A 100 2.59 -9.22 6.55
CA PHE A 100 1.75 -10.16 7.29
C PHE A 100 0.26 -10.00 6.98
N ILE A 101 -0.54 -10.96 7.45
CA ILE A 101 -2.01 -10.95 7.36
C ILE A 101 -2.58 -10.38 8.67
N GLN A 102 -3.50 -9.43 8.57
CA GLN A 102 -4.10 -8.71 9.70
C GLN A 102 -4.69 -9.67 10.75
N SER A 103 -5.46 -10.67 10.31
CA SER A 103 -6.09 -11.64 11.22
C SER A 103 -5.09 -12.54 11.97
N HIS A 104 -3.81 -12.58 11.59
CA HIS A 104 -2.77 -13.29 12.31
C HIS A 104 -2.29 -12.53 13.57
N VAL A 105 -2.67 -11.27 13.74
CA VAL A 105 -2.33 -10.40 14.87
C VAL A 105 -3.62 -9.99 15.57
N HIS A 106 -4.00 -10.73 16.61
CA HIS A 106 -5.30 -10.58 17.28
C HIS A 106 -5.45 -9.26 18.07
N GLU A 107 -4.38 -8.52 18.24
CA GLU A 107 -4.39 -7.20 18.86
C GLU A 107 -5.21 -6.18 18.06
N HIS A 108 -5.32 -6.34 16.74
CA HIS A 108 -6.13 -5.46 15.89
C HIS A 108 -7.62 -5.39 16.29
N PRO A 109 -8.36 -6.52 16.34
CA PRO A 109 -9.76 -6.49 16.74
C PRO A 109 -9.96 -6.13 18.22
N GLU A 110 -9.05 -6.49 19.13
CA GLU A 110 -9.15 -6.10 20.54
C GLU A 110 -8.99 -4.58 20.69
N MET A 111 -7.98 -3.99 20.06
CA MET A 111 -7.80 -2.53 20.04
C MET A 111 -9.00 -1.83 19.39
N SER A 112 -9.55 -2.40 18.31
CA SER A 112 -10.71 -1.84 17.61
C SER A 112 -11.93 -1.75 18.52
N TRP A 113 -12.18 -2.77 19.37
CA TRP A 113 -13.24 -2.70 20.36
C TRP A 113 -13.01 -1.56 21.36
N ILE A 114 -11.80 -1.47 21.92
CA ILE A 114 -11.48 -0.43 22.89
C ILE A 114 -11.67 0.95 22.26
N LEU A 115 -11.07 1.22 21.11
CA LEU A 115 -11.16 2.52 20.45
C LEU A 115 -12.58 2.86 19.95
N SER A 116 -13.42 1.85 19.68
CA SER A 116 -14.84 2.08 19.36
C SER A 116 -15.57 2.78 20.52
N CYS A 117 -15.20 2.48 21.77
CA CYS A 117 -15.77 3.12 22.95
C CYS A 117 -15.37 4.62 23.08
N TYR A 118 -14.33 5.05 22.41
CA TYR A 118 -13.83 6.44 22.38
C TYR A 118 -14.20 7.20 21.11
N THR A 119 -14.84 6.51 20.15
CA THR A 119 -15.20 7.07 18.85
C THR A 119 -16.61 7.63 18.85
N PRO A 120 -16.83 8.95 18.68
CA PRO A 120 -18.17 9.51 18.59
C PRO A 120 -18.89 9.01 17.32
N MET A 121 -20.16 8.58 17.47
CA MET A 121 -21.01 8.16 16.35
C MET A 121 -21.08 9.21 15.22
N GLY A 122 -21.10 10.50 15.59
CA GLY A 122 -21.13 11.61 14.62
C GLY A 122 -19.89 11.68 13.71
N TRP A 123 -18.76 11.11 14.13
CA TRP A 123 -17.57 11.04 13.28
C TRP A 123 -17.73 9.98 12.18
N LEU A 124 -18.24 8.81 12.54
CA LEU A 124 -18.52 7.73 11.59
C LEU A 124 -19.61 8.14 10.58
N ASN A 125 -20.66 8.85 11.04
CA ASN A 125 -21.72 9.36 10.15
C ASN A 125 -21.23 10.32 9.07
N ARG A 126 -20.07 10.97 9.27
CA ARG A 126 -19.47 11.89 8.28
C ARG A 126 -18.57 11.21 7.27
N MET A 127 -18.24 9.93 7.46
CA MET A 127 -17.37 9.20 6.56
C MET A 127 -18.02 9.03 5.17
N THR A 128 -17.40 9.60 4.14
CA THR A 128 -17.97 9.62 2.78
C THR A 128 -17.99 8.25 2.13
N GLN A 129 -17.00 7.42 2.39
CA GLN A 129 -16.93 6.07 1.82
C GLN A 129 -18.02 5.13 2.34
N PHE A 130 -18.48 5.30 3.58
CA PHE A 130 -19.64 4.58 4.09
C PHE A 130 -20.85 4.86 3.19
N LYS A 131 -21.14 6.15 2.94
CA LYS A 131 -22.29 6.58 2.13
C LYS A 131 -22.22 6.03 0.70
N SER A 132 -21.05 5.99 0.08
CA SER A 132 -20.88 5.49 -1.29
C SER A 132 -21.01 3.97 -1.39
N LYS A 133 -20.60 3.22 -0.35
CA LYS A 133 -20.67 1.74 -0.34
C LYS A 133 -22.01 1.20 0.16
N ALA A 134 -22.69 1.94 1.03
CA ALA A 134 -23.99 1.55 1.59
C ALA A 134 -25.11 1.62 0.53
N GLY A 135 -24.98 2.46 -0.51
CA GLY A 135 -26.02 2.68 -1.49
C GLY A 135 -27.30 3.28 -0.85
N GLU A 136 -28.45 3.05 -1.49
CA GLU A 136 -29.74 3.55 -1.01
C GLU A 136 -30.35 2.72 0.13
N ASN A 137 -29.96 1.45 0.27
CA ASN A 137 -30.51 0.53 1.27
C ASN A 137 -29.55 0.37 2.47
N THR A 138 -29.63 1.30 3.40
CA THR A 138 -28.80 1.30 4.61
C THR A 138 -29.14 0.19 5.59
N ASP A 139 -30.36 -0.37 5.54
CA ASP A 139 -30.81 -1.42 6.50
C ASP A 139 -30.12 -2.78 6.25
N ALA A 140 -29.61 -3.01 5.02
CA ALA A 140 -28.88 -4.21 4.67
C ALA A 140 -27.35 -4.12 4.92
N VAL A 141 -26.87 -2.96 5.37
CA VAL A 141 -25.43 -2.71 5.57
C VAL A 141 -24.95 -3.31 6.88
N SER A 142 -23.84 -4.05 6.82
CA SER A 142 -23.25 -4.65 8.04
C SER A 142 -22.67 -3.59 8.98
N THR A 143 -22.73 -3.85 10.29
CA THR A 143 -22.06 -3.03 11.31
C THR A 143 -20.55 -2.90 11.01
N GLY A 144 -19.94 -3.96 10.46
CA GLY A 144 -18.53 -3.93 10.04
C GLY A 144 -18.23 -2.85 9.01
N LEU A 145 -19.11 -2.64 8.03
CA LEU A 145 -18.94 -1.55 7.05
C LEU A 145 -19.11 -0.17 7.68
N TYR A 146 -19.87 -0.04 8.76
CA TYR A 146 -19.99 1.21 9.50
C TYR A 146 -18.78 1.49 10.40
N CYS A 147 -18.24 0.44 11.05
CA CYS A 147 -17.16 0.57 12.04
C CYS A 147 -15.75 0.40 11.47
N TYR A 148 -15.58 -0.02 10.20
CA TYR A 148 -14.24 -0.27 9.64
C TYR A 148 -13.25 0.91 9.76
N PRO A 149 -13.66 2.20 9.79
CA PRO A 149 -12.71 3.29 10.00
C PRO A 149 -11.99 3.23 11.35
N VAL A 150 -12.66 2.67 12.37
CA VAL A 150 -12.04 2.45 13.70
C VAL A 150 -11.00 1.32 13.61
N LEU A 151 -11.31 0.22 12.93
CA LEU A 151 -10.35 -0.87 12.70
C LEU A 151 -9.14 -0.36 11.90
N MET A 152 -9.35 0.47 10.88
CA MET A 152 -8.24 1.08 10.13
C MET A 152 -7.39 2.00 11.01
N ALA A 153 -7.99 2.77 11.90
CA ALA A 153 -7.26 3.58 12.87
C ALA A 153 -6.42 2.69 13.80
N CYS A 154 -6.96 1.55 14.25
CA CYS A 154 -6.24 0.59 15.08
C CYS A 154 -5.06 -0.04 14.34
N ASP A 155 -5.23 -0.41 13.08
CA ASP A 155 -4.16 -0.96 12.24
C ASP A 155 -2.92 -0.03 12.21
N ILE A 156 -3.17 1.27 12.18
CA ILE A 156 -2.12 2.31 12.12
C ILE A 156 -1.52 2.58 13.51
N LEU A 157 -2.38 2.74 14.53
CA LEU A 157 -1.99 3.18 15.86
C LEU A 157 -1.29 2.09 16.68
N LEU A 158 -1.62 0.80 16.48
CA LEU A 158 -0.95 -0.32 17.13
C LEU A 158 0.57 -0.30 16.95
N TYR A 159 1.01 0.16 15.81
CA TYR A 159 2.43 0.16 15.46
C TYR A 159 3.12 1.50 15.71
N GLN A 160 2.47 2.46 16.39
CA GLN A 160 3.03 3.79 16.61
C GLN A 160 3.55 4.42 15.31
N THR A 161 2.74 4.33 14.27
CA THR A 161 3.08 4.71 12.89
C THR A 161 3.33 6.21 12.76
N ASN A 162 4.39 6.59 12.02
CA ASN A 162 4.68 7.98 11.71
C ASN A 162 4.03 8.43 10.40
N LEU A 163 4.08 7.57 9.36
CA LEU A 163 3.65 7.91 8.00
C LEU A 163 2.73 6.84 7.42
N VAL A 164 1.67 7.26 6.76
CA VAL A 164 0.75 6.36 6.06
C VAL A 164 0.66 6.81 4.60
N PRO A 165 1.26 6.05 3.66
CA PRO A 165 1.16 6.36 2.23
C PRO A 165 -0.25 6.07 1.73
N VAL A 166 -0.96 7.11 1.32
CA VAL A 166 -2.35 7.00 0.87
C VAL A 166 -2.63 7.86 -0.36
N GLY A 167 -3.64 7.46 -1.12
CA GLY A 167 -4.24 8.33 -2.13
C GLY A 167 -5.13 9.39 -1.48
N GLU A 168 -5.47 10.43 -2.24
CA GLU A 168 -6.30 11.55 -1.78
C GLU A 168 -7.67 11.09 -1.25
N ASP A 169 -8.23 10.03 -1.83
CA ASP A 169 -9.50 9.42 -1.41
C ASP A 169 -9.48 8.83 0.00
N GLN A 170 -8.29 8.55 0.56
CA GLN A 170 -8.09 8.03 1.91
C GLN A 170 -7.69 9.10 2.93
N ARG A 171 -7.52 10.36 2.52
CA ARG A 171 -7.16 11.48 3.42
C ARG A 171 -8.10 11.55 4.63
N GLN A 172 -9.42 11.46 4.41
CA GLN A 172 -10.41 11.54 5.48
C GLN A 172 -10.23 10.43 6.53
N HIS A 173 -9.79 9.24 6.15
CA HIS A 173 -9.53 8.15 7.09
C HIS A 173 -8.29 8.43 7.96
N ILE A 174 -7.26 9.05 7.39
CA ILE A 174 -6.07 9.43 8.17
C ILE A 174 -6.38 10.59 9.11
N GLU A 175 -7.17 11.57 8.67
CA GLU A 175 -7.66 12.64 9.56
C GLU A 175 -8.49 12.07 10.71
N PHE A 176 -9.42 11.15 10.43
CA PHE A 176 -10.16 10.43 11.48
C PHE A 176 -9.23 9.69 12.45
N THR A 177 -8.21 8.99 11.96
CA THR A 177 -7.22 8.30 12.80
C THR A 177 -6.46 9.28 13.70
N ARG A 178 -6.05 10.42 13.16
CA ARG A 178 -5.36 11.50 13.90
C ARG A 178 -6.26 12.07 15.00
N ASP A 179 -7.49 12.41 14.66
CA ASP A 179 -8.48 12.95 15.61
C ASP A 179 -8.74 11.97 16.76
N LEU A 180 -8.87 10.67 16.45
CA LEU A 180 -9.08 9.62 17.45
C LEU A 180 -7.87 9.48 18.38
N ALA A 181 -6.65 9.47 17.83
CA ALA A 181 -5.41 9.41 18.60
C ALA A 181 -5.23 10.65 19.50
N GLN A 182 -5.46 11.86 18.96
CA GLN A 182 -5.39 13.11 19.72
C GLN A 182 -6.43 13.15 20.84
N ARG A 183 -7.67 12.74 20.55
CA ARG A 183 -8.72 12.65 21.54
C ARG A 183 -8.36 11.70 22.68
N PHE A 184 -7.86 10.51 22.35
CA PHE A 184 -7.46 9.50 23.35
C PHE A 184 -6.32 10.04 24.22
N ASN A 185 -5.26 10.56 23.61
CA ASN A 185 -4.14 11.17 24.33
C ASN A 185 -4.61 12.31 25.26
N SER A 186 -5.54 13.14 24.78
CA SER A 186 -6.08 14.27 25.57
C SER A 186 -6.93 13.80 26.77
N ILE A 187 -7.76 12.76 26.60
CA ILE A 187 -8.58 12.20 27.68
C ILE A 187 -7.71 11.72 28.85
N TYR A 188 -6.58 11.09 28.54
CA TYR A 188 -5.70 10.51 29.54
C TYR A 188 -4.51 11.39 29.91
N GLY A 189 -4.36 12.57 29.30
CA GLY A 189 -3.31 13.55 29.61
C GLY A 189 -1.89 13.07 29.33
N GLN A 190 -1.73 12.07 28.46
CA GLN A 190 -0.41 11.50 28.11
C GLN A 190 -0.36 11.02 26.65
N PRO A 191 0.85 10.98 26.04
CA PRO A 191 1.02 10.58 24.63
C PRO A 191 1.00 9.05 24.49
N VAL A 192 -0.20 8.44 24.52
CA VAL A 192 -0.39 6.98 24.32
C VAL A 192 -0.13 6.59 22.88
N PHE A 193 -0.62 7.40 21.92
CA PHE A 193 -0.46 7.15 20.50
C PHE A 193 0.41 8.22 19.83
N THR A 194 1.28 7.77 18.94
CA THR A 194 1.91 8.64 17.94
C THR A 194 0.84 9.13 16.96
N ILE A 195 0.85 10.42 16.63
CA ILE A 195 -0.09 11.01 15.68
C ILE A 195 0.45 10.79 14.26
N PRO A 196 -0.17 9.95 13.43
CA PRO A 196 0.35 9.64 12.11
C PRO A 196 0.14 10.80 11.13
N GLU A 197 0.98 10.87 10.11
CA GLU A 197 0.84 11.81 9.01
C GLU A 197 0.47 11.08 7.72
N ALA A 198 -0.48 11.63 6.95
CA ALA A 198 -0.76 11.15 5.61
C ALA A 198 0.42 11.53 4.71
N GLN A 199 1.09 10.53 4.15
CA GLN A 199 2.03 10.75 3.07
C GLN A 199 1.26 10.69 1.75
N ILE A 200 0.67 11.82 1.38
CA ILE A 200 0.07 11.95 0.06
C ILE A 200 1.24 12.04 -0.92
N ARG A 201 1.55 10.91 -1.53
CA ARG A 201 2.53 10.92 -2.61
C ARG A 201 1.90 11.71 -3.76
N GLU A 202 2.58 12.73 -4.21
CA GLU A 202 2.38 13.19 -5.58
C GLU A 202 2.52 11.92 -6.42
N VAL A 203 1.40 11.49 -6.98
CA VAL A 203 1.29 10.22 -7.68
C VAL A 203 2.36 10.27 -8.78
N GLY A 204 3.35 9.39 -8.71
CA GLY A 204 4.14 9.13 -9.91
C GLY A 204 3.15 8.95 -11.05
N ALA A 205 3.40 9.51 -12.21
CA ALA A 205 2.46 9.79 -13.29
C ALA A 205 1.13 9.02 -13.23
N ARG A 206 0.03 9.73 -13.10
CA ARG A 206 -1.31 9.15 -12.93
C ARG A 206 -1.66 8.34 -14.17
N ILE A 207 -1.64 7.01 -14.04
CA ILE A 207 -2.03 6.12 -15.13
C ILE A 207 -3.54 6.14 -15.27
N MET A 208 -4.00 6.50 -16.46
CA MET A 208 -5.42 6.59 -16.80
C MET A 208 -5.92 5.28 -17.40
N ALA A 209 -7.24 5.09 -17.45
CA ALA A 209 -7.87 3.95 -18.08
C ALA A 209 -7.54 3.92 -19.60
N LEU A 210 -7.43 2.71 -20.16
CA LEU A 210 -7.04 2.54 -21.56
C LEU A 210 -8.14 2.88 -22.53
N ASP A 211 -9.39 2.74 -22.13
CA ASP A 211 -10.60 3.00 -22.93
C ASP A 211 -11.16 4.41 -22.68
N ASP A 212 -10.96 4.95 -21.49
CA ASP A 212 -11.33 6.32 -21.13
C ASP A 212 -10.15 7.04 -20.45
N PRO A 213 -9.30 7.75 -21.20
CA PRO A 213 -8.11 8.41 -20.67
C PRO A 213 -8.43 9.64 -19.81
N THR A 214 -9.70 9.97 -19.57
CA THR A 214 -10.11 11.01 -18.60
C THR A 214 -10.33 10.44 -17.21
N SER A 215 -10.51 9.13 -17.10
CA SER A 215 -10.72 8.39 -15.85
C SER A 215 -9.45 7.69 -15.39
N LYS A 216 -9.20 7.64 -14.06
CA LYS A 216 -8.06 6.90 -13.52
C LYS A 216 -8.24 5.39 -13.70
N MET A 217 -7.17 4.67 -14.06
CA MET A 217 -7.16 3.21 -14.07
C MET A 217 -7.56 2.67 -12.69
N SER A 218 -8.59 1.83 -12.63
CA SER A 218 -9.22 1.41 -11.37
C SER A 218 -9.47 -0.10 -11.32
N LYS A 219 -9.33 -0.69 -10.12
CA LYS A 219 -9.69 -2.09 -9.83
C LYS A 219 -11.21 -2.33 -9.95
N SER A 220 -12.01 -1.34 -9.61
CA SER A 220 -13.46 -1.45 -9.53
C SER A 220 -14.15 -1.19 -10.87
N ASP A 221 -13.43 -0.87 -11.94
CA ASP A 221 -14.00 -0.72 -13.26
C ASP A 221 -14.55 -2.08 -13.73
N PRO A 222 -15.82 -2.17 -14.12
CA PRO A 222 -16.41 -3.41 -14.63
C PRO A 222 -15.81 -3.83 -15.99
N ASN A 223 -15.25 -2.88 -16.75
CA ASN A 223 -14.60 -3.17 -18.03
C ASN A 223 -13.13 -3.59 -17.81
N ASP A 224 -12.82 -4.90 -17.92
CA ASP A 224 -11.45 -5.38 -17.80
C ASP A 224 -10.50 -4.85 -18.90
N HIS A 225 -11.01 -4.32 -20.00
CA HIS A 225 -10.19 -3.68 -21.04
C HIS A 225 -9.69 -2.28 -20.65
N SER A 226 -10.23 -1.66 -19.59
CA SER A 226 -9.81 -0.36 -19.10
C SER A 226 -8.42 -0.37 -18.45
N ARG A 227 -7.89 -1.58 -18.10
CA ARG A 227 -6.64 -1.72 -17.33
C ARG A 227 -5.78 -2.89 -17.81
N ILE A 228 -4.48 -2.82 -17.53
CA ILE A 228 -3.56 -3.96 -17.60
C ILE A 228 -3.41 -4.51 -16.19
N ASN A 229 -3.86 -5.75 -15.98
CA ASN A 229 -3.59 -6.46 -14.72
C ASN A 229 -2.16 -6.99 -14.72
N LEU A 230 -1.51 -7.08 -13.57
CA LEU A 230 -0.11 -7.56 -13.48
C LEU A 230 0.03 -9.02 -13.92
N LEU A 231 -1.05 -9.79 -13.86
CA LEU A 231 -1.10 -11.20 -14.25
C LEU A 231 -1.71 -11.43 -15.64
N ASP A 232 -1.95 -10.39 -16.42
CA ASP A 232 -2.41 -10.54 -17.81
C ASP A 232 -1.32 -11.22 -18.65
N ASP A 233 -1.71 -12.23 -19.43
CA ASP A 233 -0.78 -12.90 -20.35
C ASP A 233 -0.41 -11.98 -21.53
N PRO A 234 0.71 -12.26 -22.25
CA PRO A 234 1.20 -11.41 -23.34
C PRO A 234 0.16 -11.16 -24.45
N LYS A 235 -0.72 -12.13 -24.74
CA LYS A 235 -1.78 -11.98 -25.76
C LYS A 235 -2.87 -11.02 -25.28
N THR A 236 -3.22 -11.12 -24.02
CA THR A 236 -4.19 -10.22 -23.37
C THR A 236 -3.63 -8.79 -23.33
N ILE A 237 -2.37 -8.60 -22.91
CA ILE A 237 -1.70 -7.28 -22.92
C ILE A 237 -1.74 -6.68 -24.34
N LYS A 238 -1.30 -7.44 -25.35
CA LYS A 238 -1.30 -7.00 -26.74
C LYS A 238 -2.71 -6.56 -27.21
N LYS A 239 -3.72 -7.35 -26.86
CA LYS A 239 -5.12 -7.05 -27.24
C LYS A 239 -5.63 -5.77 -26.56
N LYS A 240 -5.31 -5.58 -25.26
CA LYS A 240 -5.73 -4.39 -24.50
C LYS A 240 -5.02 -3.13 -25.03
N ILE A 241 -3.72 -3.18 -25.27
CA ILE A 241 -2.96 -2.04 -25.85
C ILE A 241 -3.41 -1.71 -27.26
N ALA A 242 -3.65 -2.71 -28.12
CA ALA A 242 -4.14 -2.46 -29.46
C ALA A 242 -5.46 -1.70 -29.49
N ARG A 243 -6.37 -1.97 -28.51
CA ARG A 243 -7.68 -1.33 -28.37
C ARG A 243 -7.67 -0.03 -27.57
N ALA A 244 -6.57 0.29 -26.90
CA ALA A 244 -6.47 1.51 -26.12
C ALA A 244 -6.78 2.75 -26.95
N THR A 245 -7.53 3.67 -26.37
CA THR A 245 -8.00 4.89 -27.03
C THR A 245 -6.86 5.77 -27.48
N THR A 246 -6.88 6.18 -28.74
CA THR A 246 -5.97 7.18 -29.34
C THR A 246 -6.76 8.03 -30.32
N ASP A 247 -6.22 9.20 -30.68
CA ASP A 247 -6.81 10.09 -31.68
C ASP A 247 -6.56 9.63 -33.13
N SER A 248 -7.00 10.42 -34.10
CA SER A 248 -6.84 10.14 -35.55
C SER A 248 -5.57 10.75 -36.17
N LEU A 249 -4.78 11.54 -35.42
CA LEU A 249 -3.64 12.29 -35.96
C LEU A 249 -2.45 11.40 -36.31
N ARG A 250 -2.35 10.21 -35.73
CA ARG A 250 -1.26 9.23 -35.91
C ARG A 250 0.14 9.76 -35.54
N LEU A 251 0.22 10.87 -34.83
CA LEU A 251 1.45 11.48 -34.36
C LEU A 251 1.77 11.01 -32.95
N VAL A 252 2.93 10.40 -32.75
CA VAL A 252 3.43 9.93 -31.45
C VAL A 252 4.17 11.10 -30.80
N ALA A 253 3.47 11.92 -30.04
CA ALA A 253 4.01 13.05 -29.31
C ALA A 253 3.16 13.33 -28.05
N PHE A 254 3.81 13.84 -26.99
CA PHE A 254 3.14 14.29 -25.78
C PHE A 254 2.33 15.56 -26.07
N ASP A 255 1.06 15.55 -25.68
CA ASP A 255 0.16 16.68 -25.87
C ASP A 255 -0.98 16.57 -24.85
N PRO A 256 -1.15 17.55 -23.94
CA PRO A 256 -2.23 17.55 -22.97
C PRO A 256 -3.64 17.48 -23.58
N GLU A 257 -3.81 18.04 -24.80
CA GLU A 257 -5.07 17.99 -25.54
C GLU A 257 -5.36 16.62 -26.17
N ARG A 258 -4.42 15.68 -26.06
CA ARG A 258 -4.49 14.34 -26.63
C ARG A 258 -4.33 13.26 -25.54
N PRO A 259 -5.27 13.17 -24.58
CA PRO A 259 -5.10 12.38 -23.36
C PRO A 259 -4.87 10.87 -23.62
N GLY A 260 -5.43 10.32 -24.71
CA GLY A 260 -5.27 8.89 -25.03
C GLY A 260 -3.82 8.50 -25.36
N ILE A 261 -3.19 9.17 -26.32
CA ILE A 261 -1.79 8.89 -26.65
C ILE A 261 -0.85 9.32 -25.51
N THR A 262 -1.12 10.46 -24.86
CA THR A 262 -0.31 10.95 -23.73
C THR A 262 -0.28 9.95 -22.58
N ASN A 263 -1.42 9.29 -22.27
CA ASN A 263 -1.46 8.22 -21.27
C ASN A 263 -0.53 7.04 -21.65
N LEU A 264 -0.60 6.59 -22.91
CA LEU A 264 0.25 5.48 -23.35
C LEU A 264 1.75 5.85 -23.39
N LEU A 265 2.07 7.08 -23.78
CA LEU A 265 3.43 7.64 -23.72
C LEU A 265 3.94 7.76 -22.28
N THR A 266 3.09 8.19 -21.35
CA THR A 266 3.41 8.22 -19.92
C THR A 266 3.72 6.82 -19.37
N ILE A 267 2.96 5.80 -19.77
CA ILE A 267 3.27 4.41 -19.41
C ILE A 267 4.62 4.00 -19.98
N TYR A 268 4.88 4.30 -21.27
CA TYR A 268 6.15 3.99 -21.91
C TYR A 268 7.34 4.67 -21.22
N GLN A 269 7.21 5.95 -20.90
CA GLN A 269 8.18 6.75 -20.15
C GLN A 269 8.50 6.13 -18.78
N LEU A 270 7.49 5.74 -18.02
CA LEU A 270 7.68 5.11 -16.72
C LEU A 270 8.37 3.74 -16.83
N LEU A 271 8.16 3.00 -17.91
CA LEU A 271 8.78 1.70 -18.12
C LEU A 271 10.25 1.81 -18.56
N THR A 272 10.56 2.81 -19.39
CA THR A 272 11.89 2.99 -20.01
C THR A 272 12.80 3.92 -19.22
N GLY A 273 12.23 4.89 -18.50
CA GLY A 273 12.97 5.99 -17.86
C GLY A 273 13.45 7.06 -18.82
N GLN A 274 13.08 7.01 -20.09
CA GLN A 274 13.43 8.00 -21.11
C GLN A 274 12.70 9.32 -20.88
N SER A 275 13.30 10.42 -21.34
CA SER A 275 12.63 11.73 -21.41
C SER A 275 11.58 11.77 -22.52
N GLU A 276 10.65 12.73 -22.46
CA GLU A 276 9.64 12.94 -23.51
C GLU A 276 10.30 13.13 -24.88
N GLN A 277 11.35 13.93 -24.96
CA GLN A 277 12.08 14.22 -26.19
C GLN A 277 12.76 12.97 -26.80
N GLU A 278 13.33 12.11 -25.96
CA GLU A 278 13.92 10.85 -26.42
C GLU A 278 12.87 9.90 -26.98
N ILE A 279 11.70 9.83 -26.35
CA ILE A 279 10.57 9.00 -26.82
C ILE A 279 10.02 9.55 -28.14
N GLU A 280 9.79 10.86 -28.24
CA GLU A 280 9.31 11.48 -29.48
C GLU A 280 10.30 11.27 -30.65
N ALA A 281 11.59 11.42 -30.39
CA ALA A 281 12.62 11.14 -31.39
C ALA A 281 12.69 9.65 -31.82
N GLU A 282 12.48 8.70 -30.86
CA GLU A 282 12.44 7.27 -31.16
C GLU A 282 11.29 6.91 -32.12
N PHE A 283 10.18 7.63 -32.01
CA PHE A 283 8.95 7.37 -32.77
C PHE A 283 8.70 8.41 -33.90
N GLU A 284 9.64 9.27 -34.18
CA GLU A 284 9.54 10.21 -35.30
C GLU A 284 9.28 9.46 -36.63
N GLY A 285 8.23 9.86 -37.34
CA GLY A 285 7.82 9.23 -38.60
C GLY A 285 7.13 7.86 -38.46
N LYS A 286 6.97 7.34 -37.24
CA LYS A 286 6.25 6.08 -36.97
C LYS A 286 4.81 6.35 -36.58
N GLY A 287 3.95 5.36 -36.82
CA GLY A 287 2.53 5.45 -36.47
C GLY A 287 2.20 4.80 -35.14
N TYR A 288 0.92 4.92 -34.70
CA TYR A 288 0.46 4.29 -33.44
C TYR A 288 0.64 2.77 -33.41
N GLY A 289 0.63 2.09 -34.57
CA GLY A 289 0.84 0.66 -34.64
C GLY A 289 2.22 0.25 -34.13
N ASP A 290 3.26 0.96 -34.61
CA ASP A 290 4.66 0.71 -34.21
C ASP A 290 4.87 1.06 -32.73
N PHE A 291 4.33 2.21 -32.28
CA PHE A 291 4.41 2.61 -30.87
C PHE A 291 3.71 1.62 -29.94
N LYS A 292 2.46 1.21 -30.25
CA LYS A 292 1.71 0.23 -29.46
C LYS A 292 2.39 -1.14 -29.41
N ALA A 293 3.07 -1.53 -30.50
CA ALA A 293 3.88 -2.75 -30.51
C ALA A 293 5.07 -2.64 -29.54
N ALA A 294 5.85 -1.56 -29.62
CA ALA A 294 6.96 -1.30 -28.70
C ALA A 294 6.51 -1.20 -27.23
N LEU A 295 5.41 -0.50 -26.96
CA LEU A 295 4.82 -0.44 -25.62
C LEU A 295 4.43 -1.84 -25.09
N THR A 296 3.85 -2.68 -25.95
CA THR A 296 3.49 -4.06 -25.60
C THR A 296 4.73 -4.87 -25.22
N GLU A 297 5.79 -4.77 -26.00
CA GLU A 297 7.06 -5.47 -25.71
C GLU A 297 7.65 -5.02 -24.36
N ARG A 298 7.66 -3.72 -24.08
CA ARG A 298 8.13 -3.19 -22.79
C ARG A 298 7.28 -3.65 -21.62
N LEU A 299 5.96 -3.68 -21.78
CA LEU A 299 5.03 -4.18 -20.76
C LEU A 299 5.28 -5.66 -20.47
N VAL A 300 5.34 -6.49 -21.50
CA VAL A 300 5.60 -7.93 -21.36
C VAL A 300 6.95 -8.17 -20.66
N ALA A 301 8.03 -7.53 -21.14
CA ALA A 301 9.35 -7.66 -20.55
C ALA A 301 9.40 -7.21 -19.07
N THR A 302 8.59 -6.23 -18.67
CA THR A 302 8.51 -5.75 -17.29
C THR A 302 7.69 -6.71 -16.41
N LEU A 303 6.60 -7.25 -16.93
CA LEU A 303 5.67 -8.07 -16.13
C LEU A 303 6.08 -9.54 -16.07
N GLU A 304 6.80 -10.06 -17.07
CA GLU A 304 7.22 -11.47 -17.11
C GLU A 304 8.03 -11.92 -15.88
N PRO A 305 9.06 -11.19 -15.40
CA PRO A 305 9.79 -11.58 -14.19
C PRO A 305 8.89 -11.55 -12.95
N ILE A 306 7.95 -10.59 -12.85
CA ILE A 306 6.98 -10.50 -11.77
C ILE A 306 6.07 -11.72 -11.79
N GLN A 307 5.55 -12.11 -12.97
CA GLN A 307 4.69 -13.26 -13.15
C GLN A 307 5.41 -14.57 -12.84
N GLN A 308 6.66 -14.72 -13.25
CA GLN A 308 7.49 -15.88 -12.91
C GLN A 308 7.63 -16.01 -11.38
N ARG A 309 8.05 -14.94 -10.71
CA ARG A 309 8.22 -14.95 -9.25
C ARG A 309 6.91 -15.17 -8.50
N TYR A 310 5.82 -14.58 -8.98
CA TYR A 310 4.48 -14.83 -8.45
C TYR A 310 4.11 -16.32 -8.55
N ASN A 311 4.30 -16.94 -9.70
CA ASN A 311 3.98 -18.36 -9.90
C ASN A 311 4.84 -19.29 -9.03
N GLU A 312 6.13 -18.98 -8.84
CA GLU A 312 6.99 -19.71 -7.89
C GLU A 312 6.42 -19.66 -6.48
N LEU A 313 6.06 -18.47 -5.98
CA LEU A 313 5.53 -18.30 -4.64
C LEU A 313 4.15 -18.97 -4.47
N MET A 314 3.28 -18.90 -5.47
CA MET A 314 1.97 -19.56 -5.43
C MET A 314 2.06 -21.08 -5.49
N ASN A 315 3.08 -21.63 -6.13
CA ASN A 315 3.36 -23.06 -6.18
C ASN A 315 4.08 -23.58 -4.91
N ASP A 316 4.74 -22.69 -4.17
CA ASP A 316 5.37 -22.99 -2.86
C ASP A 316 4.60 -22.30 -1.72
N THR A 317 3.35 -22.73 -1.54
CA THR A 317 2.47 -22.22 -0.48
C THR A 317 3.10 -22.30 0.93
N PRO A 318 3.81 -23.40 1.32
CA PRO A 318 4.46 -23.46 2.62
C PRO A 318 5.47 -22.33 2.86
N THR A 319 6.31 -22.02 1.89
CA THR A 319 7.28 -20.90 1.98
C THR A 319 6.55 -19.55 2.09
N LEU A 320 5.51 -19.33 1.30
CA LEU A 320 4.71 -18.09 1.36
C LEU A 320 4.05 -17.92 2.74
N GLU A 321 3.45 -18.98 3.28
CA GLU A 321 2.83 -18.97 4.60
C GLU A 321 3.87 -18.77 5.73
N ALA A 322 5.06 -19.34 5.61
CA ALA A 322 6.15 -19.12 6.56
C ALA A 322 6.59 -17.65 6.58
N ILE A 323 6.73 -17.01 5.42
CA ILE A 323 7.05 -15.58 5.31
C ILE A 323 5.98 -14.72 6.02
N LEU A 324 4.70 -14.98 5.75
CA LEU A 324 3.59 -14.24 6.35
C LEU A 324 3.49 -14.45 7.85
N LYS A 325 3.75 -15.68 8.31
CA LYS A 325 3.80 -16.01 9.74
C LYS A 325 4.96 -15.28 10.42
N GLN A 326 6.15 -15.32 9.81
CA GLN A 326 7.32 -14.62 10.35
C GLN A 326 7.02 -13.10 10.48
N GLY A 327 6.47 -12.48 9.44
CA GLY A 327 6.08 -11.06 9.50
C GLY A 327 5.10 -10.77 10.63
N ALA A 328 4.11 -11.63 10.88
CA ALA A 328 3.18 -11.49 12.01
C ALA A 328 3.89 -11.65 13.35
N ASP A 329 4.79 -12.64 13.49
CA ASP A 329 5.54 -12.88 14.73
C ASP A 329 6.50 -11.72 15.07
N GLU A 330 7.06 -11.06 14.06
CA GLU A 330 7.95 -9.89 14.22
C GLU A 330 7.19 -8.61 14.63
N VAL A 331 5.97 -8.39 14.14
CA VAL A 331 5.19 -7.18 14.48
C VAL A 331 4.35 -7.35 15.76
N ARG A 332 3.99 -8.58 16.14
CA ARG A 332 3.12 -8.85 17.30
C ARG A 332 3.66 -8.29 18.62
N PRO A 333 4.97 -8.38 18.97
CA PRO A 333 5.45 -7.79 20.22
C PRO A 333 5.20 -6.28 20.31
N MET A 334 5.26 -5.58 19.19
CA MET A 334 5.01 -4.14 19.11
C MET A 334 3.51 -3.83 19.28
N ALA A 335 2.65 -4.59 18.58
CA ALA A 335 1.20 -4.48 18.71
C ALA A 335 0.75 -4.79 20.16
N ALA A 336 1.26 -5.87 20.74
CA ALA A 336 0.96 -6.27 22.11
C ALA A 336 1.41 -5.24 23.14
N ALA A 337 2.60 -4.64 22.99
CA ALA A 337 3.08 -3.59 23.88
C ALA A 337 2.18 -2.34 23.83
N THR A 338 1.77 -1.91 22.64
CA THR A 338 0.86 -0.77 22.48
C THR A 338 -0.53 -1.09 23.06
N LEU A 339 -1.07 -2.27 22.76
CA LEU A 339 -2.37 -2.69 23.31
C LEU A 339 -2.32 -2.78 24.83
N GLN A 340 -1.27 -3.37 25.41
CA GLN A 340 -1.12 -3.45 26.86
C GLN A 340 -1.05 -2.05 27.50
N HIS A 341 -0.30 -1.13 26.93
CA HIS A 341 -0.25 0.25 27.41
C HIS A 341 -1.64 0.91 27.36
N VAL A 342 -2.39 0.70 26.29
CA VAL A 342 -3.78 1.20 26.21
C VAL A 342 -4.65 0.57 27.29
N LYS A 343 -4.56 -0.74 27.52
CA LYS A 343 -5.31 -1.45 28.57
C LYS A 343 -4.99 -0.91 29.97
N ASP A 344 -3.71 -0.69 30.27
CA ASP A 344 -3.28 -0.11 31.56
C ASP A 344 -3.88 1.29 31.75
N VAL A 345 -3.87 2.12 30.70
CA VAL A 345 -4.39 3.49 30.73
C VAL A 345 -5.90 3.54 30.93
N VAL A 346 -6.66 2.60 30.32
CA VAL A 346 -8.13 2.54 30.47
C VAL A 346 -8.58 1.73 31.68
N GLY A 347 -7.66 1.05 32.39
CA GLY A 347 -7.96 0.25 33.57
C GLY A 347 -8.41 -1.18 33.27
N LEU A 348 -8.04 -1.74 32.13
CA LEU A 348 -8.24 -3.14 31.74
C LEU A 348 -6.95 -3.95 31.98
N GLY A 349 -6.52 -4.02 33.22
CA GLY A 349 -5.30 -4.70 33.64
C GLY A 349 -5.47 -6.18 33.95
#